data_ada19e1f7287f7f1e32185eca54218ee
#
_entry.id   ada19e1f7287f7f1e32185eca54218ee
#
_cell.length_a   1.000
_cell.length_b   1.000
_cell.length_c   1.000
_cell.angle_alpha   90.00
_cell.angle_beta   90.00
_cell.angle_gamma   90.00
#
_symmetry.space_group_name_H-M   'P 1'
#
loop_
_entity.id
_entity.type
_entity.pdbx_description
1 polymer ?
#
loop_
_entity_poly.entity_id
_entity_poly.type
_entity_poly.pdbx_seq_one_letter_code
_entity_poly.pdbx_strand_id
1 'polypeptide(L)'
;ELTYEEIWRLAAQSPLFCCDSVAEREMMQVIDGAKSGGDTLGGVVEVQVVGVPPGLGSHVQWDRKLDARLAFALMSIQAIKGVEVGIGFESARRPGSRVHDEIFRDAGRLESGSACAYYRNDNNAGGIEGGMSNGEPIILRAAMKPIPTLYAPLRSVDMVTHEPFEAAVERSDTCAVPAALVVAEAVVAIEIANAFLDKFGGDSVLEIRRNYDGYREQIRNA
;
A
#
# COMPACT_ATOMS: atom_id res chain seq x y z
N GLU A 1 -14.50 -9.72 12.90
CA GLU A 1 -13.49 -9.08 12.04
C GLU A 1 -12.10 -9.50 12.52
N LEU A 2 -11.17 -9.76 11.60
CA LEU A 2 -9.77 -10.11 11.91
C LEU A 2 -9.02 -8.86 12.36
N THR A 3 -8.13 -9.00 13.32
CA THR A 3 -7.16 -7.95 13.66
C THR A 3 -6.07 -7.85 12.59
N TYR A 4 -5.36 -6.72 12.51
CA TYR A 4 -4.24 -6.54 11.56
C TYR A 4 -3.13 -7.59 11.77
N GLU A 5 -2.88 -8.01 13.01
CA GLU A 5 -1.90 -9.06 13.33
C GLU A 5 -2.36 -10.43 12.80
N GLU A 6 -3.65 -10.75 12.92
CA GLU A 6 -4.22 -11.98 12.37
C GLU A 6 -4.19 -11.97 10.84
N ILE A 7 -4.53 -10.84 10.19
CA ILE A 7 -4.43 -10.65 8.74
C ILE A 7 -2.99 -10.94 8.29
N TRP A 8 -2.01 -10.28 8.91
CA TRP A 8 -0.59 -10.49 8.58
C TRP A 8 -0.16 -11.94 8.75
N ARG A 9 -0.53 -12.57 9.88
CA ARG A 9 -0.16 -13.97 10.16
C ARG A 9 -0.75 -14.94 9.15
N LEU A 10 -1.99 -14.75 8.73
CA LEU A 10 -2.65 -15.59 7.72
C LEU A 10 -2.04 -15.35 6.34
N ALA A 11 -1.85 -14.09 5.96
CA ALA A 11 -1.25 -13.73 4.69
C ALA A 11 0.18 -14.29 4.55
N ALA A 12 1.00 -14.22 5.60
CA ALA A 12 2.37 -14.76 5.59
C ALA A 12 2.45 -16.28 5.40
N GLN A 13 1.37 -17.02 5.61
CA GLN A 13 1.29 -18.47 5.38
C GLN A 13 0.80 -18.83 3.98
N SER A 14 0.25 -17.87 3.25
CA SER A 14 -0.30 -18.03 1.91
C SER A 14 0.78 -17.82 0.84
N PRO A 15 0.85 -18.65 -0.20
CA PRO A 15 1.75 -18.43 -1.34
C PRO A 15 1.39 -17.18 -2.16
N LEU A 16 0.17 -16.65 -1.99
CA LEU A 16 -0.31 -15.43 -2.64
C LEU A 16 -0.41 -14.24 -1.66
N PHE A 17 0.04 -14.41 -0.41
CA PHE A 17 -0.14 -13.42 0.66
C PHE A 17 -1.61 -13.01 0.87
N CYS A 18 -2.52 -13.97 0.76
CA CYS A 18 -3.95 -13.77 0.95
C CYS A 18 -4.39 -14.28 2.33
N CYS A 19 -5.07 -13.45 3.11
CA CYS A 19 -5.58 -13.84 4.43
C CYS A 19 -6.91 -14.63 4.37
N ASP A 20 -7.56 -14.69 3.21
CA ASP A 20 -8.79 -15.43 2.95
C ASP A 20 -8.49 -16.69 2.12
N SER A 21 -8.65 -17.86 2.73
CA SER A 21 -8.37 -19.16 2.09
C SER A 21 -9.36 -19.53 0.98
N VAL A 22 -10.53 -18.90 0.91
CA VAL A 22 -11.49 -19.10 -0.19
C VAL A 22 -11.00 -18.30 -1.40
N ALA A 23 -10.73 -17.00 -1.19
CA ALA A 23 -10.19 -16.13 -2.23
C ALA A 23 -8.83 -16.63 -2.75
N GLU A 24 -7.96 -17.16 -1.88
CA GLU A 24 -6.68 -17.76 -2.29
C GLU A 24 -6.90 -18.90 -3.29
N ARG A 25 -7.82 -19.83 -2.99
CA ARG A 25 -8.12 -20.95 -3.91
C ARG A 25 -8.65 -20.48 -5.25
N GLU A 26 -9.54 -19.48 -5.24
CA GLU A 26 -10.07 -18.89 -6.47
C GLU A 26 -8.97 -18.22 -7.29
N MET A 27 -8.10 -17.45 -6.67
CA MET A 27 -6.94 -16.83 -7.33
C MET A 27 -5.99 -17.87 -7.92
N MET A 28 -5.70 -18.96 -7.19
CA MET A 28 -4.86 -20.06 -7.68
C MET A 28 -5.47 -20.71 -8.93
N GLN A 29 -6.77 -20.97 -8.94
CA GLN A 29 -7.47 -21.51 -10.11
C GLN A 29 -7.37 -20.60 -11.34
N VAL A 30 -7.50 -19.29 -11.13
CA VAL A 30 -7.38 -18.31 -12.22
C VAL A 30 -5.95 -18.27 -12.76
N ILE A 31 -4.92 -18.34 -11.87
CA ILE A 31 -3.50 -18.40 -12.27
C ILE A 31 -3.21 -19.68 -13.06
N ASP A 32 -3.69 -20.83 -12.60
CA ASP A 32 -3.50 -22.11 -13.29
C ASP A 32 -4.21 -22.13 -14.67
N GLY A 33 -5.39 -21.53 -14.75
CA GLY A 33 -6.11 -21.34 -16.01
C GLY A 33 -5.34 -20.47 -17.01
N ALA A 34 -4.81 -19.34 -16.56
CA ALA A 34 -3.99 -18.46 -17.41
C ALA A 34 -2.70 -19.16 -17.87
N LYS A 35 -2.03 -19.86 -16.96
CA LYS A 35 -0.83 -20.66 -17.29
C LYS A 35 -1.13 -21.70 -18.38
N SER A 36 -2.25 -22.41 -18.26
CA SER A 36 -2.67 -23.42 -19.23
C SER A 36 -3.02 -22.79 -20.59
N GLY A 37 -3.55 -21.57 -20.60
CA GLY A 37 -3.88 -20.79 -21.79
C GLY A 37 -2.68 -20.06 -22.43
N GLY A 38 -1.50 -20.11 -21.83
CA GLY A 38 -0.33 -19.36 -22.30
C GLY A 38 -0.41 -17.85 -22.09
N ASP A 39 -1.24 -17.42 -21.13
CA ASP A 39 -1.49 -16.02 -20.79
C ASP A 39 -0.82 -15.62 -19.46
N THR A 40 -0.87 -14.33 -19.10
CA THR A 40 -0.33 -13.78 -17.88
C THR A 40 -1.38 -12.95 -17.14
N LEU A 41 -1.23 -12.82 -15.83
CA LEU A 41 -2.16 -12.11 -14.97
C LEU A 41 -1.47 -10.98 -14.21
N GLY A 42 -2.16 -9.86 -14.10
CA GLY A 42 -1.89 -8.81 -13.12
C GLY A 42 -2.75 -9.00 -11.88
N GLY A 43 -2.78 -7.98 -11.04
CA GLY A 43 -3.60 -7.95 -9.84
C GLY A 43 -3.40 -6.70 -9.02
N VAL A 44 -4.03 -6.68 -7.86
CA VAL A 44 -3.92 -5.58 -6.90
C VAL A 44 -3.23 -6.11 -5.65
N VAL A 45 -2.21 -5.40 -5.20
CA VAL A 45 -1.59 -5.59 -3.89
C VAL A 45 -2.12 -4.54 -2.92
N GLU A 46 -2.35 -4.91 -1.68
CA GLU A 46 -2.67 -4.00 -0.59
C GLU A 46 -1.57 -4.03 0.45
N VAL A 47 -1.10 -2.86 0.86
CA VAL A 47 -0.13 -2.68 1.96
C VAL A 47 -0.81 -1.91 3.08
N GLN A 48 -0.77 -2.48 4.27
CA GLN A 48 -1.32 -1.87 5.49
C GLN A 48 -0.19 -1.52 6.45
N VAL A 49 -0.11 -0.26 6.89
CA VAL A 49 0.90 0.19 7.85
C VAL A 49 0.20 0.59 9.15
N VAL A 50 0.48 -0.14 10.21
CA VAL A 50 -0.13 0.06 11.53
C VAL A 50 0.83 0.71 12.51
N GLY A 51 0.30 1.40 13.52
CA GLY A 51 1.11 2.00 14.59
C GLY A 51 1.85 3.27 14.17
N VAL A 52 1.50 3.86 13.04
CA VAL A 52 2.09 5.12 12.59
C VAL A 52 1.59 6.27 13.47
N PRO A 53 2.48 7.09 14.05
CA PRO A 53 2.03 8.25 14.81
C PRO A 53 1.38 9.29 13.90
N PRO A 54 0.43 10.09 14.39
CA PRO A 54 -0.09 11.20 13.62
C PRO A 54 1.02 12.23 13.32
N GLY A 55 0.92 12.88 12.15
CA GLY A 55 1.78 14.00 11.77
C GLY A 55 3.09 13.62 11.05
N LEU A 56 3.25 12.40 10.51
CA LEU A 56 4.31 12.10 9.53
C LEU A 56 3.95 12.72 8.18
N GLY A 57 4.94 13.20 7.44
CA GLY A 57 4.74 13.90 6.19
C GLY A 57 4.61 15.41 6.36
N SER A 58 4.01 16.11 5.41
CA SER A 58 3.89 17.57 5.43
C SER A 58 2.69 18.04 4.64
N HIS A 59 2.03 19.08 5.12
CA HIS A 59 0.97 19.80 4.39
C HIS A 59 1.50 21.02 3.62
N VAL A 60 2.77 21.36 3.78
CA VAL A 60 3.33 22.64 3.28
C VAL A 60 3.62 22.61 1.79
N GLN A 61 4.18 21.50 1.28
CA GLN A 61 4.60 21.36 -0.11
C GLN A 61 4.10 20.03 -0.70
N TRP A 62 3.77 20.04 -1.98
CA TRP A 62 3.20 18.89 -2.68
C TRP A 62 4.13 17.66 -2.70
N ASP A 63 5.44 17.88 -2.83
CA ASP A 63 6.49 16.84 -2.88
C ASP A 63 6.85 16.26 -1.50
N ARG A 64 6.37 16.88 -0.42
CA ARG A 64 6.60 16.44 0.96
C ARG A 64 5.38 15.77 1.59
N LYS A 65 4.26 15.75 0.91
CA LYS A 65 3.06 15.05 1.33
C LYS A 65 3.32 13.55 1.41
N LEU A 66 2.87 12.91 2.51
CA LEU A 66 3.10 11.49 2.73
C LEU A 66 2.41 10.61 1.67
N ASP A 67 1.17 10.93 1.31
CA ASP A 67 0.43 10.26 0.23
C ASP A 67 1.15 10.33 -1.12
N ALA A 68 1.71 11.51 -1.47
CA ALA A 68 2.46 11.70 -2.71
C ALA A 68 3.75 10.86 -2.73
N ARG A 69 4.50 10.84 -1.62
CA ARG A 69 5.74 10.06 -1.49
C ARG A 69 5.48 8.55 -1.57
N LEU A 70 4.47 8.07 -0.86
CA LEU A 70 4.07 6.66 -0.88
C LEU A 70 3.56 6.23 -2.26
N ALA A 71 2.75 7.08 -2.91
CA ALA A 71 2.28 6.81 -4.27
C ALA A 71 3.45 6.80 -5.27
N PHE A 72 4.43 7.71 -5.15
CA PHE A 72 5.64 7.72 -5.97
C PHE A 72 6.45 6.42 -5.78
N ALA A 73 6.68 6.00 -4.53
CA ALA A 73 7.42 4.79 -4.22
C ALA A 73 6.75 3.54 -4.82
N LEU A 74 5.44 3.40 -4.64
CA LEU A 74 4.69 2.29 -5.23
C LEU A 74 4.65 2.35 -6.77
N MET A 75 4.45 3.54 -7.34
CA MET A 75 4.43 3.72 -8.81
C MET A 75 5.80 3.47 -9.45
N SER A 76 6.91 3.57 -8.70
CA SER A 76 8.26 3.27 -9.19
C SER A 76 8.50 1.76 -9.38
N ILE A 77 7.68 0.90 -8.79
CA ILE A 77 7.78 -0.55 -8.97
C ILE A 77 7.40 -0.92 -10.40
N GLN A 78 8.16 -1.84 -11.00
CA GLN A 78 7.91 -2.30 -12.36
C GLN A 78 6.48 -2.82 -12.53
N ALA A 79 5.84 -2.46 -13.64
CA ALA A 79 4.48 -2.85 -14.02
C ALA A 79 3.33 -2.28 -13.16
N ILE A 80 3.59 -1.49 -12.14
CA ILE A 80 2.52 -0.76 -11.43
C ILE A 80 1.96 0.33 -12.35
N LYS A 81 0.62 0.41 -12.44
CA LYS A 81 -0.13 1.31 -13.31
C LYS A 81 -1.16 2.17 -12.58
N GLY A 82 -1.40 1.90 -11.32
CA GLY A 82 -2.30 2.69 -10.48
C GLY A 82 -1.95 2.52 -9.02
N VAL A 83 -2.18 3.58 -8.24
CA VAL A 83 -2.04 3.58 -6.79
C VAL A 83 -3.26 4.26 -6.19
N GLU A 84 -3.78 3.70 -5.11
CA GLU A 84 -4.87 4.26 -4.32
C GLU A 84 -4.45 4.38 -2.85
N VAL A 85 -4.96 5.41 -2.19
CA VAL A 85 -4.85 5.62 -0.74
C VAL A 85 -6.27 5.56 -0.16
N GLY A 86 -6.47 4.75 0.88
CA GLY A 86 -7.79 4.52 1.45
C GLY A 86 -8.77 3.93 0.44
N ILE A 87 -9.97 4.52 0.34
CA ILE A 87 -10.98 4.08 -0.63
C ILE A 87 -10.70 4.55 -2.07
N GLY A 88 -9.62 5.33 -2.29
CA GLY A 88 -9.12 5.69 -3.62
C GLY A 88 -10.19 6.22 -4.57
N PHE A 89 -10.34 5.62 -5.74
CA PHE A 89 -11.33 6.02 -6.75
C PHE A 89 -12.78 5.91 -6.30
N GLU A 90 -13.09 5.12 -5.27
CA GLU A 90 -14.43 5.01 -4.73
C GLU A 90 -14.87 6.33 -4.05
N SER A 91 -13.94 7.14 -3.56
CA SER A 91 -14.23 8.46 -2.99
C SER A 91 -14.93 9.39 -3.99
N ALA A 92 -14.58 9.28 -5.29
CA ALA A 92 -15.19 10.08 -6.35
C ALA A 92 -16.62 9.66 -6.72
N ARG A 93 -17.09 8.48 -6.25
CA ARG A 93 -18.42 7.95 -6.51
C ARG A 93 -19.41 8.20 -5.37
N ARG A 94 -18.91 8.69 -4.23
CA ARG A 94 -19.70 8.89 -3.01
C ARG A 94 -19.87 10.40 -2.72
N PRO A 95 -21.00 10.80 -2.11
CA PRO A 95 -21.12 12.15 -1.57
C PRO A 95 -20.15 12.35 -0.39
N GLY A 96 -19.68 13.58 -0.19
CA GLY A 96 -18.70 13.90 0.85
C GLY A 96 -19.06 13.44 2.24
N SER A 97 -20.36 13.48 2.60
CA SER A 97 -20.87 12.96 3.88
C SER A 97 -20.69 11.43 4.10
N ARG A 98 -20.29 10.69 3.06
CA ARG A 98 -19.99 9.25 3.12
C ARG A 98 -18.53 8.94 2.78
N VAL A 99 -17.70 9.96 2.67
CA VAL A 99 -16.26 9.86 2.38
C VAL A 99 -15.45 10.37 3.55
N HIS A 100 -15.81 11.56 4.09
CA HIS A 100 -15.04 12.15 5.17
C HIS A 100 -15.26 11.40 6.47
N ASP A 101 -14.14 11.00 7.08
CA ASP A 101 -14.13 10.23 8.33
C ASP A 101 -14.42 11.16 9.51
N GLU A 102 -15.45 10.84 10.32
CA GLU A 102 -15.77 11.60 11.51
C GLU A 102 -14.71 11.38 12.60
N ILE A 103 -14.40 12.43 13.35
CA ILE A 103 -13.38 12.39 14.39
C ILE A 103 -14.07 12.24 15.74
N PHE A 104 -13.66 11.22 16.50
CA PHE A 104 -14.13 10.92 17.84
C PHE A 104 -12.98 11.04 18.83
N ARG A 105 -13.31 11.15 20.11
CA ARG A 105 -12.33 11.17 21.21
C ARG A 105 -12.71 10.18 22.30
N ASP A 106 -11.75 9.32 22.63
CA ASP A 106 -11.83 8.41 23.77
C ASP A 106 -10.50 8.40 24.54
N ALA A 107 -10.53 8.90 25.78
CA ALA A 107 -9.36 8.95 26.65
C ALA A 107 -8.84 7.56 27.05
N GLY A 108 -9.72 6.54 27.08
CA GLY A 108 -9.35 5.15 27.41
C GLY A 108 -8.39 4.53 26.37
N ARG A 109 -8.34 5.05 25.14
CA ARG A 109 -7.38 4.62 24.13
C ARG A 109 -5.93 4.90 24.50
N LEU A 110 -5.69 5.94 25.28
CA LEU A 110 -4.33 6.25 25.80
C LEU A 110 -3.86 5.20 26.80
N GLU A 111 -4.79 4.66 27.60
CA GLU A 111 -4.50 3.60 28.57
C GLU A 111 -4.19 2.27 27.87
N SER A 112 -4.83 2.01 26.71
CA SER A 112 -4.57 0.83 25.87
C SER A 112 -3.32 0.95 24.99
N GLY A 113 -2.55 2.06 25.10
CA GLY A 113 -1.29 2.25 24.38
C GLY A 113 -1.39 3.00 23.05
N SER A 114 -2.57 3.52 22.69
CA SER A 114 -2.72 4.37 21.50
C SER A 114 -1.86 5.63 21.60
N ALA A 115 -1.41 6.15 20.46
CA ALA A 115 -0.60 7.36 20.40
C ALA A 115 -1.38 8.62 20.79
N CYS A 116 -2.70 8.67 20.51
CA CYS A 116 -3.57 9.79 20.86
C CYS A 116 -4.99 9.31 21.22
N ALA A 117 -5.77 10.19 21.85
CA ALA A 117 -7.15 9.92 22.23
C ALA A 117 -8.14 10.05 21.07
N TYR A 118 -7.74 10.70 19.97
CA TYR A 118 -8.59 10.90 18.80
C TYR A 118 -8.54 9.69 17.88
N TYR A 119 -9.69 9.32 17.31
CA TYR A 119 -9.83 8.19 16.40
C TYR A 119 -10.95 8.42 15.39
N ARG A 120 -11.03 7.52 14.41
CA ARG A 120 -12.10 7.46 13.42
C ARG A 120 -12.74 6.09 13.43
N ASN A 121 -14.06 6.02 13.21
CA ASN A 121 -14.76 4.75 13.09
C ASN A 121 -14.58 4.12 11.70
N ASP A 122 -14.52 4.98 10.67
CA ASP A 122 -14.16 4.62 9.31
C ASP A 122 -12.71 5.06 9.02
N ASN A 123 -12.13 4.54 7.96
CA ASN A 123 -10.79 4.93 7.51
C ASN A 123 -10.77 5.11 5.99
N ASN A 124 -11.75 5.86 5.48
CA ASN A 124 -11.87 6.14 4.04
C ASN A 124 -10.67 6.91 3.50
N ALA A 125 -10.09 7.81 4.32
CA ALA A 125 -8.89 8.54 3.99
C ALA A 125 -7.61 7.67 3.94
N GLY A 126 -7.69 6.42 4.43
CA GLY A 126 -6.55 5.51 4.45
C GLY A 126 -5.39 5.99 5.31
N GLY A 127 -5.67 6.58 6.47
CA GLY A 127 -4.66 7.00 7.45
C GLY A 127 -3.92 8.29 7.12
N ILE A 128 -4.25 8.97 6.01
CA ILE A 128 -3.56 10.19 5.57
C ILE A 128 -4.57 11.28 5.24
N GLU A 129 -4.45 12.42 5.91
CA GLU A 129 -5.24 13.62 5.68
C GLU A 129 -4.34 14.84 5.54
N GLY A 130 -4.62 15.71 4.56
CA GLY A 130 -3.81 16.90 4.30
C GLY A 130 -2.34 16.61 3.98
N GLY A 131 -1.99 15.40 3.56
CA GLY A 131 -0.61 14.98 3.29
C GLY A 131 0.17 14.51 4.51
N MET A 132 -0.51 14.30 5.63
CA MET A 132 0.09 13.82 6.89
C MET A 132 -0.67 12.61 7.43
N SER A 133 0.04 11.72 8.13
CA SER A 133 -0.58 10.62 8.86
C SER A 133 -1.51 11.15 9.96
N ASN A 134 -2.65 10.50 10.18
CA ASN A 134 -3.65 10.91 11.15
C ASN A 134 -3.72 9.98 12.39
N GLY A 135 -2.87 8.94 12.43
CA GLY A 135 -2.83 7.96 13.53
C GLY A 135 -3.63 6.69 13.28
N GLU A 136 -4.49 6.68 12.26
CA GLU A 136 -5.14 5.46 11.79
C GLU A 136 -4.19 4.65 10.89
N PRO A 137 -4.48 3.35 10.63
CA PRO A 137 -3.70 2.54 9.70
C PRO A 137 -3.61 3.18 8.32
N ILE A 138 -2.42 3.19 7.73
CA ILE A 138 -2.26 3.64 6.34
C ILE A 138 -2.61 2.46 5.43
N ILE A 139 -3.56 2.69 4.53
CA ILE A 139 -4.04 1.69 3.58
C ILE A 139 -3.68 2.15 2.17
N LEU A 140 -2.87 1.34 1.48
CA LEU A 140 -2.39 1.61 0.13
C LEU A 140 -2.72 0.44 -0.77
N ARG A 141 -3.19 0.70 -1.99
CA ARG A 141 -3.39 -0.33 -3.02
C ARG A 141 -2.64 0.04 -4.28
N ALA A 142 -2.01 -0.96 -4.91
CA ALA A 142 -1.29 -0.78 -6.16
C ALA A 142 -1.72 -1.81 -7.19
N ALA A 143 -2.08 -1.35 -8.38
CA ALA A 143 -2.50 -2.19 -9.49
C ALA A 143 -1.30 -2.51 -10.39
N MET A 144 -0.97 -3.80 -10.50
CA MET A 144 0.07 -4.31 -11.38
C MET A 144 -0.53 -4.85 -12.67
N LYS A 145 -0.04 -4.39 -13.82
CA LYS A 145 -0.42 -4.97 -15.10
C LYS A 145 0.19 -6.36 -15.28
N PRO A 146 -0.42 -7.24 -16.12
CA PRO A 146 0.18 -8.53 -16.50
C PRO A 146 1.57 -8.37 -17.11
N ILE A 147 2.38 -9.43 -17.02
CA ILE A 147 3.68 -9.52 -17.71
C ILE A 147 3.42 -9.52 -19.21
N PRO A 148 4.13 -8.71 -20.02
CA PRO A 148 3.83 -8.56 -21.43
C PRO A 148 4.31 -9.73 -22.32
N THR A 149 5.16 -10.62 -21.79
CA THR A 149 5.68 -11.77 -22.51
C THR A 149 4.74 -12.95 -22.34
N LEU A 150 4.03 -13.32 -23.39
CA LEU A 150 3.03 -14.38 -23.39
C LEU A 150 3.54 -15.61 -24.14
N TYR A 151 3.16 -16.82 -23.70
CA TYR A 151 3.38 -18.04 -24.47
C TYR A 151 2.43 -18.14 -25.70
N ALA A 152 1.27 -17.44 -25.65
CA ALA A 152 0.44 -17.15 -26.80
C ALA A 152 0.78 -15.74 -27.31
N PRO A 153 1.73 -15.58 -28.24
CA PRO A 153 2.33 -14.29 -28.56
C PRO A 153 1.31 -13.35 -29.21
N LEU A 154 1.38 -12.08 -28.83
CA LEU A 154 0.60 -11.01 -29.46
C LEU A 154 1.28 -10.52 -30.73
N ARG A 155 0.49 -9.87 -31.61
CA ARG A 155 1.00 -9.21 -32.80
C ARG A 155 1.99 -8.12 -32.47
N SER A 156 3.09 -8.07 -33.19
CA SER A 156 4.12 -7.04 -33.17
C SER A 156 4.49 -6.62 -34.59
N VAL A 157 5.51 -5.79 -34.73
CA VAL A 157 6.03 -5.29 -36.03
C VAL A 157 7.55 -5.39 -36.00
N ASP A 158 8.13 -5.91 -37.07
CA ASP A 158 9.59 -5.86 -37.26
C ASP A 158 10.04 -4.42 -37.46
N MET A 159 11.04 -3.99 -36.69
CA MET A 159 11.49 -2.60 -36.67
C MET A 159 12.31 -2.18 -37.89
N VAL A 160 12.77 -3.16 -38.69
CA VAL A 160 13.60 -2.91 -39.88
C VAL A 160 12.73 -3.00 -41.15
N THR A 161 11.94 -4.08 -41.26
CA THR A 161 11.12 -4.33 -42.45
C THR A 161 9.75 -3.66 -42.39
N HIS A 162 9.30 -3.28 -41.19
CA HIS A 162 7.95 -2.78 -40.87
C HIS A 162 6.81 -3.76 -41.16
N GLU A 163 7.15 -5.05 -41.36
CA GLU A 163 6.18 -6.09 -41.59
C GLU A 163 5.57 -6.62 -40.29
N PRO A 164 4.32 -7.12 -40.31
CA PRO A 164 3.73 -7.79 -39.18
C PRO A 164 4.58 -8.96 -38.69
N PHE A 165 4.74 -9.06 -37.40
CA PHE A 165 5.55 -10.07 -36.75
C PHE A 165 4.86 -10.53 -35.44
N GLU A 166 5.05 -11.77 -35.02
CA GLU A 166 4.61 -12.23 -33.71
C GLU A 166 5.66 -11.86 -32.65
N ALA A 167 5.20 -11.38 -31.50
CA ALA A 167 6.09 -11.04 -30.40
C ALA A 167 6.94 -12.25 -29.97
N ALA A 168 8.17 -12.01 -29.57
CA ALA A 168 9.07 -13.06 -29.11
C ALA A 168 8.48 -13.76 -27.87
N VAL A 169 8.51 -15.09 -27.87
CA VAL A 169 8.13 -15.91 -26.72
C VAL A 169 9.37 -16.16 -25.88
N GLU A 170 9.34 -15.67 -24.65
CA GLU A 170 10.40 -15.90 -23.68
C GLU A 170 9.79 -16.54 -22.42
N ARG A 171 10.62 -17.27 -21.67
CA ARG A 171 10.18 -17.81 -20.38
C ARG A 171 9.87 -16.67 -19.43
N SER A 172 8.66 -16.63 -18.93
CA SER A 172 8.22 -15.67 -17.92
C SER A 172 7.28 -16.34 -16.91
N ASP A 173 7.08 -15.68 -15.78
CA ASP A 173 6.08 -16.11 -14.80
C ASP A 173 4.68 -15.74 -15.31
N THR A 174 3.68 -16.54 -14.92
CA THR A 174 2.28 -16.25 -15.24
C THR A 174 1.74 -15.06 -14.45
N CYS A 175 2.17 -14.89 -13.19
CA CYS A 175 1.72 -13.82 -12.31
C CYS A 175 2.87 -13.37 -11.41
N ALA A 176 3.21 -12.09 -11.44
CA ALA A 176 4.27 -11.50 -10.62
C ALA A 176 3.72 -10.75 -9.37
N VAL A 177 2.42 -10.78 -9.13
CA VAL A 177 1.77 -10.03 -8.05
C VAL A 177 2.29 -10.42 -6.66
N PRO A 178 2.50 -11.70 -6.31
CA PRO A 178 3.04 -12.07 -5.00
C PRO A 178 4.47 -11.53 -4.76
N ALA A 179 5.32 -11.53 -5.80
CA ALA A 179 6.65 -10.94 -5.72
C ALA A 179 6.60 -9.41 -5.58
N ALA A 180 5.68 -8.77 -6.32
CA ALA A 180 5.48 -7.33 -6.25
C ALA A 180 5.01 -6.87 -4.86
N LEU A 181 4.25 -7.68 -4.14
CA LEU A 181 3.78 -7.36 -2.79
C LEU A 181 4.97 -7.21 -1.82
N VAL A 182 5.94 -8.11 -1.86
CA VAL A 182 7.16 -8.02 -1.02
C VAL A 182 7.94 -6.74 -1.32
N VAL A 183 8.05 -6.38 -2.60
CA VAL A 183 8.71 -5.12 -3.00
C VAL A 183 7.89 -3.91 -2.55
N ALA A 184 6.56 -3.96 -2.66
CA ALA A 184 5.67 -2.89 -2.24
C ALA A 184 5.77 -2.64 -0.72
N GLU A 185 5.77 -3.69 0.09
CA GLU A 185 6.00 -3.61 1.53
C GLU A 185 7.33 -2.94 1.84
N ALA A 186 8.41 -3.35 1.18
CA ALA A 186 9.74 -2.80 1.40
C ALA A 186 9.84 -1.30 1.05
N VAL A 187 9.32 -0.86 -0.10
CA VAL A 187 9.40 0.55 -0.49
C VAL A 187 8.51 1.43 0.38
N VAL A 188 7.34 0.93 0.80
CA VAL A 188 6.47 1.63 1.76
C VAL A 188 7.17 1.78 3.11
N ALA A 189 7.80 0.71 3.63
CA ALA A 189 8.54 0.76 4.89
C ALA A 189 9.68 1.78 4.84
N ILE A 190 10.42 1.85 3.73
CA ILE A 190 11.50 2.83 3.52
C ILE A 190 10.94 4.26 3.56
N GLU A 191 9.83 4.54 2.87
CA GLU A 191 9.23 5.88 2.86
C GLU A 191 8.65 6.29 4.22
N ILE A 192 8.05 5.36 4.96
CA ILE A 192 7.60 5.60 6.33
C ILE A 192 8.80 5.89 7.24
N ALA A 193 9.89 5.13 7.11
CA ALA A 193 11.12 5.38 7.87
C ALA A 193 11.72 6.75 7.55
N ASN A 194 11.76 7.14 6.28
CA ASN A 194 12.21 8.47 5.85
C ASN A 194 11.34 9.58 6.47
N ALA A 195 10.01 9.46 6.39
CA ALA A 195 9.09 10.43 6.97
C ALA A 195 9.22 10.50 8.51
N PHE A 196 9.49 9.36 9.15
CA PHE A 196 9.75 9.28 10.59
C PHE A 196 11.05 10.01 10.97
N LEU A 197 12.12 9.79 10.20
CA LEU A 197 13.40 10.48 10.39
C LEU A 197 13.31 11.98 10.09
N ASP A 198 12.57 12.39 9.07
CA ASP A 198 12.30 13.80 8.76
C ASP A 198 11.66 14.53 9.96
N LYS A 199 10.79 13.84 10.71
CA LYS A 199 10.06 14.41 11.84
C LYS A 199 10.83 14.30 13.16
N PHE A 200 11.44 13.15 13.43
CA PHE A 200 12.03 12.81 14.74
C PHE A 200 13.56 12.64 14.70
N GLY A 201 14.18 12.92 13.55
CA GLY A 201 15.59 12.67 13.30
C GLY A 201 16.54 13.27 14.34
N GLY A 202 17.79 12.90 14.20
CA GLY A 202 18.93 13.22 15.04
C GLY A 202 20.12 12.36 14.60
N ASP A 203 21.27 12.55 15.20
CA ASP A 203 22.49 11.83 14.85
C ASP A 203 22.56 10.41 15.46
N SER A 204 21.62 10.08 16.34
CA SER A 204 21.61 8.80 17.04
C SER A 204 20.19 8.27 17.27
N VAL A 205 20.07 6.94 17.43
CA VAL A 205 18.80 6.28 17.81
C VAL A 205 18.26 6.79 19.15
N LEU A 206 19.15 7.19 20.07
CA LEU A 206 18.75 7.74 21.38
C LEU A 206 18.07 9.10 21.22
N GLU A 207 18.55 9.94 20.31
CA GLU A 207 17.92 11.23 20.01
C GLU A 207 16.58 11.07 19.32
N ILE A 208 16.51 10.19 18.34
CA ILE A 208 15.27 9.84 17.65
C ILE A 208 14.21 9.38 18.67
N ARG A 209 14.58 8.46 19.56
CA ARG A 209 13.68 7.94 20.59
C ARG A 209 13.21 9.04 21.53
N ARG A 210 14.13 9.88 22.04
CA ARG A 210 13.79 11.02 22.89
C ARG A 210 12.81 11.98 22.22
N ASN A 211 13.05 12.31 20.93
CA ASN A 211 12.21 13.22 20.17
C ASN A 211 10.82 12.61 19.94
N TYR A 212 10.76 11.32 19.61
CA TYR A 212 9.51 10.58 19.43
C TYR A 212 8.71 10.47 20.74
N ASP A 213 9.35 10.09 21.85
CA ASP A 213 8.69 9.93 23.15
C ASP A 213 8.15 11.27 23.64
N GLY A 214 8.92 12.36 23.50
CA GLY A 214 8.47 13.72 23.83
C GLY A 214 7.28 14.16 22.98
N TYR A 215 7.27 13.83 21.69
CA TYR A 215 6.12 14.09 20.82
C TYR A 215 4.88 13.28 21.25
N ARG A 216 5.04 12.00 21.59
CA ARG A 216 3.94 11.17 22.09
C ARG A 216 3.34 11.74 23.37
N GLU A 217 4.16 12.24 24.29
CA GLU A 217 3.68 12.90 25.49
C GLU A 217 2.92 14.19 25.17
N GLN A 218 3.41 14.99 24.23
CA GLN A 218 2.73 16.21 23.77
C GLN A 218 1.33 15.92 23.21
N ILE A 219 1.19 14.94 22.32
CA ILE A 219 -0.11 14.64 21.70
C ILE A 219 -1.09 13.91 22.65
N ARG A 220 -0.59 13.26 23.69
CA ARG A 220 -1.44 12.69 24.75
C ARG A 220 -2.14 13.76 25.59
N ASN A 221 -1.50 14.91 25.74
CA ASN A 221 -1.98 16.02 26.55
C ASN A 221 -2.79 17.05 25.73
N ALA A 222 -2.95 16.83 24.41
CA ALA A 222 -3.76 17.65 23.53
C ALA A 222 -5.20 17.13 23.47
#